data_ea1396a1654292a71e1f03cb0dc85aaf
#
_entry.id   ea1396a1654292a71e1f03cb0dc85aaf
#
_cell.length_a   1.000
_cell.length_b   1.000
_cell.length_c   1.000
_cell.angle_alpha   90.00
_cell.angle_beta   90.00
_cell.angle_gamma   90.00
#
_symmetry.space_group_name_H-M   'P 1'
#
loop_
_entity.id
_entity.type
_entity.pdbx_description
1 polymer ?
#
loop_
_entity_poly.entity_id
_entity_poly.type
_entity_poly.pdbx_seq_one_letter_code
_entity_poly.pdbx_strand_id
1 'polypeptide(L)'
;MTIGIGGAGCKLAVELDNDAVLVNVSEVELNKVQGGSERILATVRAEHGQFRGSRKNPEIGHDAYESIKRELQVAIRGNKVFSSTGGGTGNGITSGILDDLAKAENVSTQDKTFFGIVLPYADMESSEFVDNTIDFLTGPLTDAIDSGNTGNIVLFSNKDKFENEIAEDEFNTKLIDSLKVFLAIPDKNEMYRLRDGHIDHEDFALYISKPYFNYFTSFDYEPSKDFEAQLDANVNTLLLEPDEPLEAMFLLEIPQGGDPTIFYSILRYFNGKEVTPIYSVIENPSLKKPFITVSLLYSRKPDELLEDFNRISEHHAQVKVKKSLDQYKPMPKLAVNMEDEAKKAVSRRTDVQEDVLATLRRIGKL
;
A
#
# COMPACT_ATOMS: atom_id res chain seq x y z
N MET A 1 18.36 -1.79 -5.15
CA MET A 1 17.80 -3.01 -4.50
C MET A 1 16.35 -2.73 -4.13
N THR A 2 15.52 -3.74 -4.16
CA THR A 2 14.08 -3.63 -3.86
C THR A 2 13.74 -4.52 -2.67
N ILE A 3 12.88 -4.04 -1.78
CA ILE A 3 12.49 -4.74 -0.56
C ILE A 3 10.98 -4.84 -0.52
N GLY A 4 10.45 -6.03 -0.34
CA GLY A 4 9.01 -6.30 -0.19
C GLY A 4 8.67 -6.69 1.24
N ILE A 5 7.68 -6.02 1.84
CA ILE A 5 7.26 -6.25 3.22
C ILE A 5 5.80 -6.72 3.26
N GLY A 6 5.57 -7.87 3.87
CA GLY A 6 4.26 -8.52 3.89
C GLY A 6 3.87 -9.16 2.57
N GLY A 7 2.70 -9.78 2.48
CA GLY A 7 2.29 -10.55 1.29
C GLY A 7 2.21 -9.71 0.02
N ALA A 8 1.54 -8.56 0.06
CA ALA A 8 1.41 -7.67 -1.11
C ALA A 8 2.75 -7.04 -1.49
N GLY A 9 3.50 -6.49 -0.51
CA GLY A 9 4.79 -5.88 -0.77
C GLY A 9 5.81 -6.84 -1.38
N CYS A 10 5.86 -8.09 -0.92
CA CYS A 10 6.74 -9.11 -1.49
C CYS A 10 6.42 -9.42 -2.96
N LYS A 11 5.14 -9.49 -3.34
CA LYS A 11 4.73 -9.73 -4.73
C LYS A 11 5.13 -8.56 -5.64
N LEU A 12 4.89 -7.33 -5.21
CA LEU A 12 5.29 -6.14 -5.97
C LEU A 12 6.80 -6.01 -6.11
N ALA A 13 7.54 -6.32 -5.04
CA ALA A 13 9.00 -6.23 -5.07
C ALA A 13 9.63 -7.18 -6.09
N VAL A 14 9.17 -8.44 -6.14
CA VAL A 14 9.70 -9.41 -7.13
C VAL A 14 9.26 -9.11 -8.56
N GLU A 15 8.10 -8.50 -8.76
CA GLU A 15 7.62 -8.06 -10.08
C GLU A 15 8.49 -6.92 -10.62
N LEU A 16 9.01 -6.06 -9.74
CA LEU A 16 9.95 -5.00 -10.11
C LEU A 16 11.37 -5.52 -10.29
N ASP A 17 11.82 -6.39 -9.38
CA ASP A 17 13.21 -6.82 -9.25
C ASP A 17 13.26 -8.29 -8.75
N ASN A 18 13.65 -9.20 -9.62
CA ASN A 18 13.77 -10.63 -9.29
C ASN A 18 14.74 -10.92 -8.15
N ASP A 19 15.68 -10.01 -7.88
CA ASP A 19 16.66 -10.11 -6.80
C ASP A 19 16.22 -9.37 -5.52
N ALA A 20 14.90 -9.07 -5.38
CA ALA A 20 14.34 -8.38 -4.24
C ALA A 20 14.57 -9.15 -2.92
N VAL A 21 14.69 -8.39 -1.83
CA VAL A 21 14.67 -8.90 -0.45
C VAL A 21 13.22 -8.99 0.03
N LEU A 22 12.82 -10.15 0.54
CA LEU A 22 11.44 -10.42 0.95
C LEU A 22 11.34 -10.55 2.48
N VAL A 23 10.44 -9.80 3.09
CA VAL A 23 10.25 -9.74 4.54
C VAL A 23 8.81 -10.11 4.90
N ASN A 24 8.62 -11.10 5.77
CA ASN A 24 7.29 -11.46 6.25
C ASN A 24 7.35 -12.09 7.66
N VAL A 25 6.24 -12.05 8.40
CA VAL A 25 6.04 -12.79 9.65
C VAL A 25 5.59 -14.24 9.37
N SER A 26 5.01 -14.49 8.21
CA SER A 26 4.53 -15.80 7.78
C SER A 26 5.54 -16.49 6.87
N GLU A 27 6.20 -17.54 7.36
CA GLU A 27 7.08 -18.38 6.55
C GLU A 27 6.35 -19.02 5.36
N VAL A 28 5.08 -19.40 5.55
CA VAL A 28 4.27 -20.01 4.49
C VAL A 28 4.00 -19.02 3.35
N GLU A 29 3.68 -17.77 3.67
CA GLU A 29 3.49 -16.73 2.65
C GLU A 29 4.81 -16.39 1.96
N LEU A 30 5.89 -16.26 2.74
CA LEU A 30 7.21 -15.96 2.23
C LEU A 30 7.70 -17.03 1.21
N ASN A 31 7.43 -18.30 1.50
CA ASN A 31 7.82 -19.40 0.63
C ASN A 31 6.91 -19.56 -0.62
N LYS A 32 5.73 -18.96 -0.65
CA LYS A 32 4.84 -18.98 -1.83
C LYS A 32 5.24 -17.95 -2.89
N VAL A 33 5.94 -16.90 -2.52
CA VAL A 33 6.40 -15.89 -3.49
C VAL A 33 7.54 -16.49 -4.32
N GLN A 34 7.37 -16.48 -5.63
CA GLN A 34 8.42 -16.91 -6.57
C GLN A 34 9.38 -15.75 -6.83
N GLY A 35 10.68 -16.02 -6.86
CA GLY A 35 11.72 -14.98 -6.94
C GLY A 35 12.19 -14.50 -5.57
N GLY A 36 12.97 -13.42 -5.57
CA GLY A 36 13.65 -12.88 -4.38
C GLY A 36 14.96 -13.60 -4.08
N SER A 37 16.03 -12.82 -3.89
CA SER A 37 17.38 -13.33 -3.58
C SER A 37 17.55 -13.65 -2.11
N GLU A 38 16.83 -12.95 -1.25
CA GLU A 38 16.92 -13.06 0.20
C GLU A 38 15.54 -13.07 0.84
N ARG A 39 15.37 -13.87 1.91
CA ARG A 39 14.11 -14.02 2.63
C ARG A 39 14.35 -13.83 4.12
N ILE A 40 13.78 -12.78 4.68
CA ILE A 40 13.87 -12.42 6.09
C ILE A 40 12.58 -12.78 6.79
N LEU A 41 12.62 -13.74 7.71
CA LEU A 41 11.50 -14.10 8.55
C LEU A 41 11.52 -13.29 9.84
N ALA A 42 10.63 -12.32 9.94
CA ALA A 42 10.43 -11.56 11.17
C ALA A 42 9.63 -12.39 12.18
N THR A 43 10.05 -12.43 13.42
CA THR A 43 9.47 -13.32 14.43
C THR A 43 8.99 -12.56 15.67
N VAL A 44 7.83 -12.95 16.19
CA VAL A 44 7.32 -12.49 17.48
C VAL A 44 7.09 -13.68 18.39
N ARG A 45 7.56 -13.58 19.62
CA ARG A 45 7.31 -14.59 20.64
C ARG A 45 5.91 -14.41 21.23
N ALA A 46 5.15 -15.48 21.25
CA ALA A 46 3.88 -15.58 21.98
C ALA A 46 4.10 -16.36 23.28
N GLU A 47 3.16 -16.28 24.22
CA GLU A 47 3.22 -17.02 25.51
C GLU A 47 3.44 -18.52 25.32
N HIS A 48 2.98 -19.10 24.20
CA HIS A 48 3.05 -20.54 23.91
C HIS A 48 3.70 -20.83 22.53
N GLY A 49 4.74 -20.08 22.13
CA GLY A 49 5.47 -20.31 20.89
C GLY A 49 5.77 -19.04 20.10
N GLN A 50 5.70 -19.14 18.76
CA GLN A 50 5.86 -18.02 17.84
C GLN A 50 4.58 -17.78 17.04
N PHE A 51 4.29 -16.52 16.74
CA PHE A 51 3.24 -16.20 15.77
C PHE A 51 3.67 -16.71 14.38
N ARG A 52 2.73 -17.33 13.67
CA ARG A 52 2.91 -17.79 12.29
C ARG A 52 2.34 -16.83 11.25
N GLY A 53 2.05 -15.60 11.65
CA GLY A 53 1.47 -14.53 10.86
C GLY A 53 0.94 -13.43 11.78
N SER A 54 0.74 -12.23 11.25
CA SER A 54 0.30 -11.06 12.02
C SER A 54 -1.19 -11.03 12.35
N ARG A 55 -1.99 -11.95 11.80
CA ARG A 55 -3.47 -12.00 11.98
C ARG A 55 -4.17 -10.67 11.66
N LYS A 56 -3.69 -9.94 10.69
CA LYS A 56 -4.15 -8.58 10.31
C LYS A 56 -3.98 -7.53 11.41
N ASN A 57 -3.21 -7.82 12.46
CA ASN A 57 -2.92 -6.88 13.54
C ASN A 57 -1.56 -6.22 13.30
N PRO A 58 -1.50 -4.87 13.08
CA PRO A 58 -0.26 -4.13 12.88
C PRO A 58 0.69 -4.17 14.09
N GLU A 59 0.18 -4.24 15.33
CA GLU A 59 1.01 -4.33 16.53
C GLU A 59 1.92 -5.57 16.49
N ILE A 60 1.38 -6.72 16.05
CA ILE A 60 2.19 -7.94 15.89
C ILE A 60 3.26 -7.74 14.81
N GLY A 61 2.95 -7.03 13.73
CA GLY A 61 3.93 -6.67 12.70
C GLY A 61 5.01 -5.73 13.23
N HIS A 62 4.63 -4.74 14.02
CA HIS A 62 5.54 -3.80 14.67
C HIS A 62 6.47 -4.50 15.68
N ASP A 63 5.92 -5.39 16.51
CA ASP A 63 6.72 -6.21 17.41
C ASP A 63 7.71 -7.13 16.65
N ALA A 64 7.27 -7.65 15.48
CA ALA A 64 8.13 -8.46 14.62
C ALA A 64 9.30 -7.66 14.05
N TYR A 65 9.10 -6.37 13.75
CA TYR A 65 10.15 -5.49 13.26
C TYR A 65 11.36 -5.46 14.19
N GLU A 66 11.16 -5.43 15.51
CA GLU A 66 12.25 -5.42 16.48
C GLU A 66 13.21 -6.64 16.33
N SER A 67 12.69 -7.76 15.85
CA SER A 67 13.54 -8.98 15.63
C SER A 67 14.51 -8.86 14.46
N ILE A 68 14.20 -7.99 13.48
CA ILE A 68 14.96 -7.82 12.23
C ILE A 68 15.46 -6.37 12.03
N LYS A 69 15.21 -5.52 13.00
CA LYS A 69 15.45 -4.07 12.93
C LYS A 69 16.85 -3.71 12.41
N ARG A 70 17.89 -4.31 12.98
CA ARG A 70 19.28 -3.99 12.61
C ARG A 70 19.61 -4.32 11.16
N GLU A 71 19.11 -5.45 10.70
CA GLU A 71 19.31 -5.94 9.35
C GLU A 71 18.54 -5.06 8.36
N LEU A 72 17.27 -4.80 8.67
CA LEU A 72 16.39 -4.05 7.80
C LEU A 72 16.77 -2.58 7.71
N GLN A 73 17.20 -1.93 8.80
CA GLN A 73 17.69 -0.55 8.78
C GLN A 73 18.88 -0.32 7.86
N VAL A 74 19.73 -1.32 7.65
CA VAL A 74 20.82 -1.25 6.69
C VAL A 74 20.30 -1.48 5.27
N ALA A 75 19.42 -2.46 5.09
CA ALA A 75 18.91 -2.85 3.79
C ALA A 75 18.06 -1.76 3.12
N ILE A 76 17.27 -0.98 3.89
CA ILE A 76 16.37 0.03 3.32
C ILE A 76 17.06 1.30 2.80
N ARG A 77 18.28 1.61 3.25
CA ARG A 77 18.99 2.86 2.92
C ARG A 77 19.20 3.01 1.41
N GLY A 78 18.68 4.10 0.85
CA GLY A 78 18.79 4.40 -0.58
C GLY A 78 18.04 3.40 -1.49
N ASN A 79 17.17 2.57 -0.93
CA ASN A 79 16.48 1.51 -1.64
C ASN A 79 14.97 1.75 -1.74
N LYS A 80 14.27 0.87 -2.46
CA LYS A 80 12.82 0.93 -2.66
C LYS A 80 12.14 -0.09 -1.76
N VAL A 81 11.17 0.36 -0.97
CA VAL A 81 10.37 -0.48 -0.07
C VAL A 81 8.93 -0.54 -0.54
N PHE A 82 8.41 -1.74 -0.73
CA PHE A 82 7.00 -1.98 -1.07
C PHE A 82 6.27 -2.62 0.09
N SER A 83 5.07 -2.10 0.38
CA SER A 83 4.25 -2.56 1.49
C SER A 83 2.76 -2.31 1.23
N SER A 84 1.92 -2.73 2.18
CA SER A 84 0.49 -2.41 2.20
C SER A 84 0.04 -2.04 3.61
N THR A 85 -0.97 -1.18 3.70
CA THR A 85 -1.46 -0.67 4.99
C THR A 85 -2.58 -1.49 5.62
N GLY A 86 -3.37 -2.21 4.82
CA GLY A 86 -4.53 -2.95 5.33
C GLY A 86 -4.15 -4.16 6.20
N GLY A 87 -3.07 -4.87 5.85
CA GLY A 87 -2.61 -6.07 6.56
C GLY A 87 -1.77 -5.76 7.80
N GLY A 88 -1.60 -6.75 8.69
CA GLY A 88 -0.80 -6.55 9.91
C GLY A 88 0.72 -6.56 9.67
N THR A 89 1.24 -7.44 8.80
CA THR A 89 2.70 -7.55 8.58
C THR A 89 3.24 -6.34 7.83
N GLY A 90 2.66 -6.04 6.66
CA GLY A 90 3.09 -4.91 5.83
C GLY A 90 3.01 -3.60 6.61
N ASN A 91 1.84 -3.31 7.17
CA ASN A 91 1.60 -2.12 7.98
C ASN A 91 2.56 -2.04 9.17
N GLY A 92 2.57 -3.05 10.05
CA GLY A 92 3.30 -2.97 11.31
C GLY A 92 4.82 -2.87 11.15
N ILE A 93 5.43 -3.68 10.26
CA ILE A 93 6.87 -3.58 10.00
C ILE A 93 7.21 -2.23 9.36
N THR A 94 6.40 -1.75 8.41
CA THR A 94 6.65 -0.45 7.77
C THR A 94 6.45 0.69 8.75
N SER A 95 5.46 0.62 9.65
CA SER A 95 5.30 1.59 10.74
C SER A 95 6.56 1.66 11.62
N GLY A 96 7.12 0.51 12.01
CA GLY A 96 8.38 0.49 12.78
C GLY A 96 9.55 1.12 12.04
N ILE A 97 9.65 0.92 10.72
CA ILE A 97 10.65 1.61 9.88
C ILE A 97 10.43 3.13 9.89
N LEU A 98 9.19 3.57 9.67
CA LEU A 98 8.83 4.98 9.62
C LEU A 98 9.06 5.67 10.97
N ASP A 99 8.73 5.00 12.08
CA ASP A 99 9.02 5.50 13.45
C ASP A 99 10.51 5.71 13.69
N ASP A 100 11.34 4.81 13.18
CA ASP A 100 12.80 4.97 13.29
C ASP A 100 13.32 6.11 12.39
N LEU A 101 12.79 6.26 11.18
CA LEU A 101 13.12 7.38 10.30
C LEU A 101 12.68 8.71 10.90
N ALA A 102 11.49 8.78 11.54
CA ALA A 102 11.01 9.97 12.24
C ALA A 102 11.94 10.41 13.38
N LYS A 103 12.61 9.46 14.04
CA LYS A 103 13.53 9.70 15.16
C LYS A 103 14.99 9.88 14.73
N ALA A 104 15.31 9.63 13.46
CA ALA A 104 16.67 9.72 12.97
C ALA A 104 17.15 11.19 12.90
N GLU A 105 18.41 11.41 13.24
CA GLU A 105 19.08 12.71 13.05
C GLU A 105 19.65 12.81 11.63
N ASN A 106 18.96 13.44 10.71
CA ASN A 106 19.45 13.75 9.35
C ASN A 106 19.88 12.51 8.51
N VAL A 107 18.93 11.92 7.85
CA VAL A 107 19.20 10.91 6.82
C VAL A 107 19.77 11.60 5.57
N SER A 108 20.93 11.17 5.07
CA SER A 108 21.54 11.74 3.87
C SER A 108 20.63 11.50 2.65
N THR A 109 20.69 12.39 1.65
CA THR A 109 19.90 12.26 0.41
C THR A 109 20.05 10.89 -0.24
N GLN A 110 21.25 10.33 -0.23
CA GLN A 110 21.55 9.01 -0.82
C GLN A 110 20.96 7.84 -0.04
N ASP A 111 20.72 8.03 1.27
CA ASP A 111 20.20 7.00 2.16
C ASP A 111 18.68 7.03 2.29
N LYS A 112 18.00 8.04 1.72
CA LYS A 112 16.55 8.17 1.80
C LYS A 112 15.86 7.05 1.04
N THR A 113 14.87 6.48 1.67
CA THR A 113 14.12 5.32 1.18
C THR A 113 12.90 5.76 0.39
N PHE A 114 12.73 5.22 -0.81
CA PHE A 114 11.51 5.36 -1.60
C PHE A 114 10.47 4.34 -1.14
N PHE A 115 9.23 4.78 -0.95
CA PHE A 115 8.14 3.89 -0.52
C PHE A 115 7.04 3.77 -1.58
N GLY A 116 6.71 2.53 -1.94
CA GLY A 116 5.52 2.17 -2.70
C GLY A 116 4.51 1.48 -1.79
N ILE A 117 3.39 2.13 -1.49
CA ILE A 117 2.45 1.71 -0.46
C ILE A 117 1.09 1.42 -1.09
N VAL A 118 0.59 0.19 -0.95
CA VAL A 118 -0.73 -0.22 -1.42
C VAL A 118 -1.77 0.05 -0.36
N LEU A 119 -2.79 0.81 -0.74
CA LEU A 119 -3.93 1.14 0.10
C LEU A 119 -5.14 0.27 -0.24
N PRO A 120 -5.93 -0.16 0.76
CA PRO A 120 -7.18 -0.85 0.50
C PRO A 120 -8.19 0.07 -0.17
N TYR A 121 -9.10 -0.53 -0.95
CA TYR A 121 -10.29 0.18 -1.41
C TYR A 121 -11.36 0.12 -0.33
N ALA A 122 -11.61 1.26 0.28
CA ALA A 122 -12.37 1.37 1.51
C ALA A 122 -13.81 0.83 1.39
N ASP A 123 -14.48 1.01 0.23
CA ASP A 123 -15.85 0.56 0.01
C ASP A 123 -15.99 -0.97 -0.13
N MET A 124 -14.92 -1.67 -0.52
CA MET A 124 -14.97 -3.09 -0.87
C MET A 124 -14.17 -4.01 0.06
N GLU A 125 -13.26 -3.45 0.86
CA GLU A 125 -12.42 -4.22 1.77
C GLU A 125 -12.89 -4.14 3.22
N SER A 126 -12.31 -4.96 4.11
CA SER A 126 -12.79 -5.04 5.49
C SER A 126 -12.53 -3.76 6.27
N SER A 127 -13.45 -3.45 7.22
CA SER A 127 -13.30 -2.30 8.13
C SER A 127 -11.98 -2.30 8.89
N GLU A 128 -11.46 -3.48 9.22
CA GLU A 128 -10.19 -3.65 9.89
C GLU A 128 -9.02 -3.14 9.03
N PHE A 129 -9.08 -3.36 7.70
CA PHE A 129 -8.07 -2.84 6.77
C PHE A 129 -8.14 -1.32 6.66
N VAL A 130 -9.35 -0.76 6.69
CA VAL A 130 -9.57 0.68 6.67
C VAL A 130 -9.05 1.33 7.96
N ASP A 131 -9.42 0.78 9.12
CA ASP A 131 -8.98 1.27 10.43
C ASP A 131 -7.43 1.23 10.51
N ASN A 132 -6.80 0.11 10.13
CA ASN A 132 -5.34 -0.02 10.06
C ASN A 132 -4.67 1.02 9.16
N THR A 133 -5.33 1.35 8.04
CA THR A 133 -4.80 2.33 7.08
C THR A 133 -4.89 3.75 7.63
N ILE A 134 -5.99 4.10 8.29
CA ILE A 134 -6.16 5.41 8.94
C ILE A 134 -5.06 5.63 9.97
N ASP A 135 -4.84 4.66 10.85
CA ASP A 135 -3.81 4.74 11.90
C ASP A 135 -2.41 4.88 11.28
N PHE A 136 -2.12 4.12 10.21
CA PHE A 136 -0.85 4.23 9.50
C PHE A 136 -0.62 5.61 8.87
N LEU A 137 -1.63 6.14 8.19
CA LEU A 137 -1.54 7.42 7.46
C LEU A 137 -1.47 8.63 8.41
N THR A 138 -2.16 8.57 9.55
CA THR A 138 -2.24 9.70 10.50
C THR A 138 -1.13 9.71 11.52
N GLY A 139 -0.51 8.57 11.80
CA GLY A 139 0.61 8.41 12.72
C GLY A 139 1.94 8.25 11.99
N PRO A 140 2.48 7.03 11.86
CA PRO A 140 3.87 6.77 11.44
C PRO A 140 4.26 7.43 10.12
N LEU A 141 3.36 7.42 9.13
CA LEU A 141 3.64 8.02 7.83
C LEU A 141 3.77 9.55 7.92
N THR A 142 2.86 10.20 8.64
CA THR A 142 2.91 11.67 8.83
C THR A 142 4.18 12.07 9.56
N ASP A 143 4.50 11.42 10.69
CA ASP A 143 5.67 11.74 11.49
C ASP A 143 6.97 11.57 10.70
N ALA A 144 7.07 10.53 9.86
CA ALA A 144 8.23 10.28 9.01
C ALA A 144 8.39 11.31 7.89
N ILE A 145 7.29 11.75 7.26
CA ILE A 145 7.31 12.83 6.24
C ILE A 145 7.74 14.14 6.89
N ASP A 146 7.15 14.50 8.03
CA ASP A 146 7.44 15.74 8.75
C ASP A 146 8.88 15.81 9.23
N SER A 147 9.51 14.67 9.52
CA SER A 147 10.94 14.60 9.85
C SER A 147 11.86 14.92 8.66
N GLY A 148 11.36 14.82 7.43
CA GLY A 148 12.14 14.99 6.21
C GLY A 148 13.09 13.83 5.90
N ASN A 149 13.04 12.71 6.60
CA ASN A 149 13.98 11.59 6.50
C ASN A 149 13.56 10.48 5.52
N THR A 150 12.38 10.57 4.92
CA THR A 150 11.93 9.68 3.85
C THR A 150 12.33 10.20 2.47
N GLY A 151 12.32 9.32 1.46
CA GLY A 151 12.23 9.71 0.06
C GLY A 151 10.77 9.87 -0.37
N ASN A 152 10.52 9.81 -1.67
CA ASN A 152 9.17 9.87 -2.21
C ASN A 152 8.29 8.71 -1.71
N ILE A 153 7.01 9.00 -1.59
CA ILE A 153 5.97 8.06 -1.21
C ILE A 153 4.95 7.98 -2.35
N VAL A 154 4.79 6.80 -2.91
CA VAL A 154 3.77 6.51 -3.94
C VAL A 154 2.65 5.73 -3.28
N LEU A 155 1.43 6.25 -3.38
CA LEU A 155 0.23 5.60 -2.85
C LEU A 155 -0.53 4.92 -3.97
N PHE A 156 -0.46 3.59 -4.02
CA PHE A 156 -1.23 2.76 -4.94
C PHE A 156 -2.61 2.46 -4.35
N SER A 157 -3.66 2.62 -5.13
CA SER A 157 -5.03 2.35 -4.70
C SER A 157 -5.55 1.02 -5.26
N ASN A 158 -6.14 0.20 -4.42
CA ASN A 158 -6.84 -1.01 -4.86
C ASN A 158 -8.18 -0.71 -5.58
N LYS A 159 -8.61 0.57 -5.67
CA LYS A 159 -9.88 0.97 -6.28
C LYS A 159 -10.04 0.42 -7.69
N ASP A 160 -9.06 0.68 -8.58
CA ASP A 160 -9.08 0.21 -9.97
C ASP A 160 -9.22 -1.31 -10.09
N LYS A 161 -8.57 -2.06 -9.19
CA LYS A 161 -8.68 -3.52 -9.12
C LYS A 161 -10.12 -3.99 -8.89
N PHE A 162 -10.82 -3.36 -7.96
CA PHE A 162 -12.18 -3.75 -7.60
C PHE A 162 -13.22 -3.23 -8.58
N GLU A 163 -13.10 -1.99 -9.04
CA GLU A 163 -14.04 -1.39 -9.98
C GLU A 163 -14.00 -2.05 -11.36
N ASN A 164 -12.83 -2.51 -11.79
CA ASN A 164 -12.63 -3.17 -13.09
C ASN A 164 -12.52 -4.70 -12.96
N GLU A 165 -12.76 -5.28 -11.79
CA GLU A 165 -12.73 -6.73 -11.53
C GLU A 165 -11.42 -7.40 -12.00
N ILE A 166 -10.28 -6.74 -11.77
CA ILE A 166 -8.97 -7.20 -12.24
C ILE A 166 -8.40 -8.25 -11.27
N ALA A 167 -7.84 -9.33 -11.82
CA ALA A 167 -7.12 -10.32 -11.03
C ALA A 167 -5.87 -9.72 -10.35
N GLU A 168 -5.53 -10.20 -9.15
CA GLU A 168 -4.44 -9.62 -8.35
C GLU A 168 -3.10 -9.58 -9.09
N ASP A 169 -2.75 -10.67 -9.78
CA ASP A 169 -1.47 -10.75 -10.50
C ASP A 169 -1.43 -9.76 -11.68
N GLU A 170 -2.52 -9.64 -12.44
CA GLU A 170 -2.64 -8.66 -13.50
C GLU A 170 -2.58 -7.23 -12.97
N PHE A 171 -3.25 -6.96 -11.85
CA PHE A 171 -3.22 -5.66 -11.20
C PHE A 171 -1.81 -5.30 -10.73
N ASN A 172 -1.10 -6.23 -10.06
CA ASN A 172 0.28 -6.01 -9.64
C ASN A 172 1.21 -5.73 -10.82
N THR A 173 1.06 -6.44 -11.94
CA THR A 173 1.82 -6.19 -13.16
C THR A 173 1.55 -4.77 -13.70
N LYS A 174 0.29 -4.33 -13.77
CA LYS A 174 -0.06 -2.96 -14.18
C LYS A 174 0.58 -1.90 -13.26
N LEU A 175 0.53 -2.09 -11.93
CA LEU A 175 1.18 -1.19 -10.98
C LEU A 175 2.67 -1.06 -11.27
N ILE A 176 3.34 -2.20 -11.40
CA ILE A 176 4.79 -2.23 -11.59
C ILE A 176 5.19 -1.73 -12.98
N ASP A 177 4.43 -2.01 -14.01
CA ASP A 177 4.72 -1.49 -15.36
C ASP A 177 4.58 0.04 -15.41
N SER A 178 3.56 0.61 -14.76
CA SER A 178 3.43 2.06 -14.60
C SER A 178 4.63 2.65 -13.86
N LEU A 179 5.07 2.03 -12.76
CA LEU A 179 6.24 2.44 -12.00
C LEU A 179 7.54 2.30 -12.80
N LYS A 180 7.73 1.23 -13.57
CA LYS A 180 8.91 1.02 -14.43
C LYS A 180 9.07 2.13 -15.45
N VAL A 181 7.97 2.62 -16.03
CA VAL A 181 8.01 3.76 -16.98
C VAL A 181 8.58 5.00 -16.31
N PHE A 182 8.14 5.31 -15.10
CA PHE A 182 8.67 6.44 -14.32
C PHE A 182 10.14 6.22 -13.91
N LEU A 183 10.48 5.07 -13.37
CA LEU A 183 11.84 4.76 -12.92
C LEU A 183 12.86 4.70 -14.05
N ALA A 184 12.43 4.47 -15.30
CA ALA A 184 13.29 4.40 -16.47
C ALA A 184 13.68 5.80 -17.03
N ILE A 185 13.21 6.89 -16.46
CA ILE A 185 13.51 8.26 -16.95
C ILE A 185 15.01 8.50 -17.13
N PRO A 186 15.89 8.27 -16.12
CA PRO A 186 17.32 8.54 -16.31
C PRO A 186 17.97 7.59 -17.32
N ASP A 187 17.63 6.29 -17.31
CA ASP A 187 18.16 5.32 -18.29
C ASP A 187 17.81 5.72 -19.73
N LYS A 188 16.59 6.20 -19.96
CA LYS A 188 16.16 6.69 -21.29
C LYS A 188 16.95 7.94 -21.71
N ASN A 189 17.28 8.82 -20.77
CA ASN A 189 18.12 9.99 -21.08
C ASN A 189 19.53 9.60 -21.50
N GLU A 190 20.09 8.53 -20.94
CA GLU A 190 21.40 8.02 -21.35
C GLU A 190 21.33 7.24 -22.68
N MET A 191 20.23 6.51 -22.88
CA MET A 191 20.06 5.60 -24.05
C MET A 191 19.78 6.36 -25.34
N TYR A 192 18.98 7.44 -25.27
CA TYR A 192 18.46 8.12 -26.43
C TYR A 192 19.12 9.48 -26.66
N ARG A 193 19.00 9.98 -27.89
CA ARG A 193 19.55 11.28 -28.27
C ARG A 193 18.84 12.42 -27.57
N LEU A 194 19.58 13.16 -26.75
CA LEU A 194 19.09 14.36 -26.06
C LEU A 194 18.81 15.49 -27.08
N ARG A 195 17.67 16.18 -26.92
CA ARG A 195 17.26 17.32 -27.77
C ARG A 195 17.16 18.62 -26.96
N ASP A 196 16.69 18.56 -25.72
CA ASP A 196 16.61 19.69 -24.79
C ASP A 196 16.50 19.22 -23.36
N GLY A 197 16.93 20.05 -22.38
CA GLY A 197 16.96 19.68 -20.96
C GLY A 197 17.84 18.45 -20.70
N HIS A 198 17.88 17.98 -19.49
CA HIS A 198 18.54 16.73 -19.10
C HIS A 198 18.04 16.27 -17.73
N ILE A 199 17.82 14.98 -17.56
CA ILE A 199 17.54 14.35 -16.28
C ILE A 199 18.50 13.17 -16.16
N ASP A 200 19.60 13.36 -15.47
CA ASP A 200 20.52 12.26 -15.16
C ASP A 200 20.11 11.47 -13.92
N HIS A 201 20.91 10.47 -13.57
CA HIS A 201 20.67 9.64 -12.39
C HIS A 201 20.76 10.44 -11.08
N GLU A 202 21.60 11.50 -11.03
CA GLU A 202 21.76 12.34 -9.83
C GLU A 202 20.56 13.26 -9.64
N ASP A 203 20.10 13.91 -10.70
CA ASP A 203 18.89 14.75 -10.72
C ASP A 203 17.66 13.92 -10.32
N PHE A 204 17.53 12.74 -10.89
CA PHE A 204 16.43 11.83 -10.58
C PHE A 204 16.50 11.32 -9.14
N ALA A 205 17.68 10.92 -8.66
CA ALA A 205 17.87 10.49 -7.28
C ALA A 205 17.55 11.62 -6.29
N LEU A 206 17.96 12.86 -6.60
CA LEU A 206 17.61 14.03 -5.78
C LEU A 206 16.08 14.26 -5.75
N TYR A 207 15.41 14.11 -6.89
CA TYR A 207 13.96 14.27 -6.98
C TYR A 207 13.21 13.23 -6.15
N ILE A 208 13.56 11.95 -6.29
CA ILE A 208 12.90 10.86 -5.55
C ILE A 208 13.30 10.78 -4.06
N SER A 209 14.36 11.50 -3.64
CA SER A 209 14.77 11.58 -2.23
C SER A 209 13.99 12.60 -1.41
N LYS A 210 13.10 13.37 -2.02
CA LYS A 210 12.27 14.36 -1.32
C LYS A 210 11.15 13.70 -0.55
N PRO A 211 10.85 14.16 0.68
CA PRO A 211 9.82 13.55 1.54
C PRO A 211 8.40 14.00 1.12
N TYR A 212 8.02 13.69 -0.12
CA TYR A 212 6.76 14.11 -0.72
C TYR A 212 5.99 12.93 -1.30
N PHE A 213 4.68 13.08 -1.40
CA PHE A 213 3.85 12.17 -2.19
C PHE A 213 4.15 12.36 -3.65
N ASN A 214 4.38 11.26 -4.37
CA ASN A 214 4.66 11.26 -5.79
C ASN A 214 3.50 10.64 -6.56
N TYR A 215 2.95 11.41 -7.48
CA TYR A 215 2.00 10.98 -8.48
C TYR A 215 2.67 11.01 -9.85
N PHE A 216 2.48 10.01 -10.67
CA PHE A 216 3.01 10.00 -12.03
C PHE A 216 2.03 9.37 -13.01
N THR A 217 2.04 9.87 -14.24
CA THR A 217 1.28 9.33 -15.36
C THR A 217 2.09 9.38 -16.64
N SER A 218 1.71 8.60 -17.64
CA SER A 218 2.35 8.60 -18.96
C SER A 218 1.35 8.31 -20.05
N PHE A 219 1.47 9.03 -21.16
CA PHE A 219 0.53 8.93 -22.28
C PHE A 219 1.11 9.40 -23.61
N ASP A 220 0.44 9.04 -24.72
CA ASP A 220 0.72 9.59 -26.05
C ASP A 220 0.37 11.08 -26.06
N TYR A 221 1.36 11.94 -26.28
CA TYR A 221 1.18 13.39 -26.28
C TYR A 221 0.79 13.89 -27.67
N GLU A 222 -0.30 14.67 -27.75
CA GLU A 222 -0.78 15.33 -28.97
C GLU A 222 -0.51 16.84 -28.91
N PRO A 223 0.51 17.39 -29.60
CA PRO A 223 0.89 18.81 -29.50
C PRO A 223 -0.19 19.81 -29.93
N SER A 224 -1.19 19.36 -30.72
CA SER A 224 -2.31 20.18 -31.18
C SER A 224 -3.43 20.34 -30.15
N LYS A 225 -3.42 19.56 -29.07
CA LYS A 225 -4.40 19.61 -27.98
C LYS A 225 -3.83 20.33 -26.77
N ASP A 226 -4.71 20.87 -25.95
CA ASP A 226 -4.35 21.45 -24.67
C ASP A 226 -3.69 20.41 -23.75
N PHE A 227 -2.59 20.79 -23.07
CA PHE A 227 -1.83 19.86 -22.23
C PHE A 227 -2.59 19.49 -20.95
N GLU A 228 -3.24 20.47 -20.31
CA GLU A 228 -4.05 20.24 -19.09
C GLU A 228 -5.18 19.21 -19.39
N ALA A 229 -5.92 19.43 -20.48
CA ALA A 229 -6.97 18.51 -20.88
C ALA A 229 -6.47 17.09 -21.20
N GLN A 230 -5.23 16.95 -21.71
CA GLN A 230 -4.63 15.63 -21.93
C GLN A 230 -4.19 14.99 -20.62
N LEU A 231 -3.62 15.76 -19.69
CA LEU A 231 -3.23 15.28 -18.38
C LEU A 231 -4.46 14.74 -17.63
N ASP A 232 -5.55 15.53 -17.59
CA ASP A 232 -6.81 15.16 -16.96
C ASP A 232 -7.48 13.92 -17.61
N ALA A 233 -7.34 13.78 -18.94
CA ALA A 233 -7.87 12.61 -19.65
C ALA A 233 -7.05 11.32 -19.45
N ASN A 234 -5.80 11.43 -19.00
CA ASN A 234 -4.88 10.32 -18.82
C ASN A 234 -4.45 10.17 -17.36
N VAL A 235 -5.40 10.34 -16.45
CA VAL A 235 -5.18 10.11 -15.02
C VAL A 235 -4.73 8.67 -14.79
N ASN A 236 -3.69 8.50 -13.99
CA ASN A 236 -3.26 7.18 -13.56
C ASN A 236 -4.17 6.68 -12.43
N THR A 237 -5.20 5.92 -12.78
CA THR A 237 -6.20 5.39 -11.83
C THR A 237 -5.65 4.41 -10.80
N LEU A 238 -4.39 3.98 -10.96
CA LEU A 238 -3.68 3.13 -10.00
C LEU A 238 -3.10 3.94 -8.83
N LEU A 239 -3.03 5.26 -8.95
CA LEU A 239 -2.45 6.18 -7.98
C LEU A 239 -3.50 7.15 -7.46
N LEU A 240 -3.27 7.62 -6.24
CA LEU A 240 -4.05 8.71 -5.65
C LEU A 240 -3.33 10.04 -5.89
N GLU A 241 -4.04 10.99 -6.47
CA GLU A 241 -3.53 12.31 -6.83
C GLU A 241 -4.01 13.38 -5.84
N PRO A 242 -3.09 14.16 -5.23
CA PRO A 242 -3.42 15.39 -4.50
C PRO A 242 -3.60 16.60 -5.46
N ASP A 243 -4.25 17.67 -5.01
CA ASP A 243 -4.70 18.76 -5.88
C ASP A 243 -3.64 19.77 -6.33
N GLU A 244 -2.65 20.07 -5.51
CA GLU A 244 -1.69 21.15 -5.77
C GLU A 244 -0.23 20.66 -5.74
N PRO A 245 0.40 20.45 -6.91
CA PRO A 245 1.78 20.02 -6.97
C PRO A 245 2.75 21.14 -6.53
N LEU A 246 3.78 20.76 -5.76
CA LEU A 246 4.89 21.63 -5.38
C LEU A 246 6.00 21.62 -6.42
N GLU A 247 6.26 20.46 -6.98
CA GLU A 247 7.32 20.24 -7.94
C GLU A 247 6.83 19.30 -9.03
N ALA A 248 7.44 19.43 -10.20
CA ALA A 248 7.15 18.56 -11.33
C ALA A 248 8.44 18.10 -12.02
N MET A 249 8.35 16.92 -12.64
CA MET A 249 9.36 16.39 -13.55
C MET A 249 8.64 15.81 -14.76
N PHE A 250 9.19 16.02 -15.98
CA PHE A 250 8.69 15.30 -17.13
C PHE A 250 9.78 14.87 -18.10
N LEU A 251 9.58 13.72 -18.71
CA LEU A 251 10.32 13.23 -19.86
C LEU A 251 9.42 13.24 -21.10
N LEU A 252 9.79 14.03 -22.10
CA LEU A 252 9.13 14.00 -23.42
C LEU A 252 9.98 13.23 -24.41
N GLU A 253 9.45 12.13 -24.89
CA GLU A 253 10.02 11.29 -25.94
C GLU A 253 9.40 11.66 -27.27
N ILE A 254 10.18 12.13 -28.24
CA ILE A 254 9.71 12.44 -29.59
C ILE A 254 10.19 11.38 -30.60
N PRO A 255 9.42 11.08 -31.65
CA PRO A 255 9.89 10.24 -32.74
C PRO A 255 11.13 10.80 -33.43
N GLN A 256 11.86 9.96 -34.16
CA GLN A 256 13.01 10.39 -34.96
C GLN A 256 12.63 11.52 -35.93
N GLY A 257 13.34 12.63 -35.85
CA GLY A 257 13.07 13.85 -36.66
C GLY A 257 11.84 14.64 -36.22
N GLY A 258 11.23 14.29 -35.08
CA GLY A 258 10.13 15.05 -34.50
C GLY A 258 10.54 16.45 -34.08
N ASP A 259 9.57 17.36 -33.99
CA ASP A 259 9.79 18.75 -33.55
C ASP A 259 10.05 18.80 -32.02
N PRO A 260 11.24 19.16 -31.56
CA PRO A 260 11.50 19.24 -30.13
C PRO A 260 10.79 20.41 -29.46
N THR A 261 10.33 21.43 -30.20
CA THR A 261 9.75 22.66 -29.62
C THR A 261 8.38 22.47 -28.99
N ILE A 262 7.76 21.30 -29.20
CA ILE A 262 6.45 20.98 -28.63
C ILE A 262 6.44 21.00 -27.08
N PHE A 263 7.60 20.86 -26.42
CA PHE A 263 7.68 20.91 -24.98
C PHE A 263 7.38 22.29 -24.37
N TYR A 264 7.47 23.37 -25.17
CA TYR A 264 7.16 24.71 -24.66
C TYR A 264 5.69 24.88 -24.22
N SER A 265 4.77 24.11 -24.78
CA SER A 265 3.37 24.11 -24.33
C SER A 265 3.25 23.52 -22.92
N ILE A 266 4.03 22.46 -22.63
CA ILE A 266 4.10 21.81 -21.31
C ILE A 266 4.71 22.77 -20.29
N LEU A 267 5.81 23.45 -20.65
CA LEU A 267 6.43 24.47 -19.78
C LEU A 267 5.47 25.61 -19.45
N ARG A 268 4.70 26.09 -20.44
CA ARG A 268 3.68 27.14 -20.19
C ARG A 268 2.61 26.71 -19.21
N TYR A 269 2.16 25.46 -19.29
CA TYR A 269 1.21 24.91 -18.33
C TYR A 269 1.77 24.95 -16.89
N PHE A 270 2.98 24.40 -16.67
CA PHE A 270 3.61 24.41 -15.36
C PHE A 270 3.91 25.82 -14.84
N ASN A 271 4.36 26.72 -15.70
CA ASN A 271 4.55 28.12 -15.34
C ASN A 271 3.22 28.79 -14.90
N GLY A 272 2.11 28.44 -15.54
CA GLY A 272 0.77 28.90 -15.13
C GLY A 272 0.32 28.40 -13.76
N LYS A 273 0.88 27.29 -13.31
CA LYS A 273 0.69 26.71 -11.97
C LYS A 273 1.77 27.13 -10.97
N GLU A 274 2.66 28.08 -11.34
CA GLU A 274 3.80 28.53 -10.54
C GLU A 274 4.82 27.42 -10.19
N VAL A 275 4.84 26.33 -10.97
CA VAL A 275 5.78 25.21 -10.81
C VAL A 275 6.84 25.27 -11.91
N THR A 276 8.11 25.18 -11.53
CA THR A 276 9.22 25.05 -12.48
C THR A 276 9.62 23.58 -12.59
N PRO A 277 9.29 22.89 -13.71
CA PRO A 277 9.60 21.47 -13.82
C PRO A 277 11.07 21.21 -14.13
N ILE A 278 11.60 20.10 -13.62
CA ILE A 278 12.80 19.46 -14.15
C ILE A 278 12.36 18.66 -15.38
N TYR A 279 13.06 18.83 -16.52
CA TYR A 279 12.60 18.18 -17.74
C TYR A 279 13.73 17.69 -18.66
N SER A 280 13.36 16.76 -19.51
CA SER A 280 14.18 16.33 -20.63
C SER A 280 13.33 16.03 -21.86
N VAL A 281 13.88 16.33 -23.04
CA VAL A 281 13.32 15.98 -24.35
C VAL A 281 14.32 15.10 -25.07
N ILE A 282 13.92 13.88 -25.40
CA ILE A 282 14.77 12.88 -26.07
C ILE A 282 14.15 12.41 -27.38
N GLU A 283 14.98 11.98 -28.31
CA GLU A 283 14.55 11.39 -29.58
C GLU A 283 14.58 9.88 -29.49
N ASN A 284 13.38 9.26 -29.42
CA ASN A 284 13.21 7.83 -29.36
C ASN A 284 12.73 7.28 -30.71
N PRO A 285 13.59 6.61 -31.49
CA PRO A 285 13.26 6.14 -32.83
C PRO A 285 12.23 4.99 -32.87
N SER A 286 11.93 4.36 -31.73
CA SER A 286 10.92 3.31 -31.66
C SER A 286 9.49 3.84 -31.63
N LEU A 287 9.32 5.14 -31.34
CA LEU A 287 8.01 5.77 -31.25
C LEU A 287 7.51 6.27 -32.60
N LYS A 288 6.20 6.25 -32.78
CA LYS A 288 5.50 6.84 -33.93
C LYS A 288 4.84 8.18 -33.61
N LYS A 289 4.61 8.45 -32.33
CA LYS A 289 4.00 9.66 -31.78
C LYS A 289 4.82 10.12 -30.57
N PRO A 290 4.78 11.40 -30.23
CA PRO A 290 5.35 11.85 -28.98
C PRO A 290 4.70 11.12 -27.79
N PHE A 291 5.51 10.78 -26.80
CA PHE A 291 5.09 10.14 -25.55
C PHE A 291 5.63 10.94 -24.38
N ILE A 292 4.84 11.14 -23.36
CA ILE A 292 5.26 11.89 -22.19
C ILE A 292 5.09 11.06 -20.92
N THR A 293 6.07 11.17 -20.03
CA THR A 293 5.97 10.73 -18.64
C THR A 293 6.06 11.95 -17.75
N VAL A 294 5.05 12.17 -16.91
CA VAL A 294 4.96 13.30 -15.98
C VAL A 294 4.97 12.75 -14.56
N SER A 295 5.71 13.40 -13.68
CA SER A 295 5.69 13.14 -12.23
C SER A 295 5.48 14.45 -11.49
N LEU A 296 4.62 14.42 -10.47
CA LEU A 296 4.22 15.55 -9.66
C LEU A 296 4.48 15.22 -8.19
N LEU A 297 5.07 16.13 -7.44
CA LEU A 297 5.33 15.99 -6.02
C LEU A 297 4.42 16.89 -5.20
N TYR A 298 3.87 16.36 -4.13
CA TYR A 298 2.90 17.00 -3.26
C TYR A 298 3.31 16.87 -1.79
N SER A 299 3.10 17.92 -1.00
CA SER A 299 3.33 17.89 0.46
C SER A 299 2.13 17.40 1.25
N ARG A 300 0.95 17.39 0.64
CA ARG A 300 -0.31 17.00 1.29
C ARG A 300 -0.72 15.59 0.88
N LYS A 301 -1.46 14.93 1.76
CA LYS A 301 -2.12 13.66 1.43
C LYS A 301 -3.21 13.91 0.38
N PRO A 302 -3.48 12.93 -0.50
CA PRO A 302 -4.59 13.02 -1.44
C PRO A 302 -5.92 13.28 -0.73
N ASP A 303 -6.70 14.25 -1.22
CA ASP A 303 -7.99 14.61 -0.59
C ASP A 303 -9.00 13.47 -0.65
N GLU A 304 -8.99 12.66 -1.73
CA GLU A 304 -9.80 11.44 -1.84
C GLU A 304 -9.59 10.48 -0.65
N LEU A 305 -8.36 10.36 -0.14
CA LEU A 305 -8.08 9.58 1.08
C LEU A 305 -8.79 10.14 2.31
N LEU A 306 -8.74 11.45 2.48
CA LEU A 306 -9.32 12.09 3.66
C LEU A 306 -10.84 11.97 3.66
N GLU A 307 -11.48 12.17 2.51
CA GLU A 307 -12.94 12.11 2.37
C GLU A 307 -13.46 10.68 2.48
N ASP A 308 -12.93 9.75 1.71
CA ASP A 308 -13.40 8.37 1.65
C ASP A 308 -13.12 7.61 2.96
N PHE A 309 -11.93 7.75 3.51
CA PHE A 309 -11.59 7.06 4.76
C PHE A 309 -12.34 7.62 5.96
N ASN A 310 -12.54 8.94 6.06
CA ASN A 310 -13.35 9.54 7.12
C ASN A 310 -14.82 9.12 7.00
N ARG A 311 -15.41 9.19 5.80
CA ARG A 311 -16.79 8.76 5.54
C ARG A 311 -17.01 7.30 5.93
N ILE A 312 -16.06 6.44 5.61
CA ILE A 312 -16.16 5.00 5.88
C ILE A 312 -15.91 4.70 7.35
N SER A 313 -14.97 5.38 7.99
CA SER A 313 -14.75 5.27 9.44
C SER A 313 -16.00 5.66 10.22
N GLU A 314 -16.66 6.75 9.86
CA GLU A 314 -17.94 7.16 10.46
C GLU A 314 -19.03 6.11 10.24
N HIS A 315 -19.13 5.57 9.02
CA HIS A 315 -20.10 4.51 8.72
C HIS A 315 -19.85 3.25 9.53
N HIS A 316 -18.56 2.82 9.66
CA HIS A 316 -18.19 1.66 10.47
C HIS A 316 -18.48 1.89 11.97
N ALA A 317 -18.22 3.08 12.49
CA ALA A 317 -18.56 3.43 13.87
C ALA A 317 -20.09 3.32 14.10
N GLN A 318 -20.90 3.83 13.18
CA GLN A 318 -22.36 3.71 13.24
C GLN A 318 -22.82 2.25 13.17
N VAL A 319 -22.23 1.44 12.29
CA VAL A 319 -22.54 0.00 12.17
C VAL A 319 -22.13 -0.77 13.43
N LYS A 320 -20.95 -0.48 14.01
CA LYS A 320 -20.52 -1.08 15.30
C LYS A 320 -21.50 -0.73 16.43
N VAL A 321 -21.91 0.53 16.53
CA VAL A 321 -22.91 0.97 17.52
C VAL A 321 -24.25 0.28 17.28
N LYS A 322 -24.75 0.21 16.05
CA LYS A 322 -26.00 -0.46 15.71
C LYS A 322 -25.94 -1.96 16.04
N LYS A 323 -24.86 -2.65 15.68
CA LYS A 323 -24.66 -4.07 16.00
C LYS A 323 -24.58 -4.30 17.51
N SER A 324 -23.90 -3.44 18.26
CA SER A 324 -23.86 -3.55 19.73
C SER A 324 -25.24 -3.33 20.37
N LEU A 325 -26.03 -2.38 19.88
CA LEU A 325 -27.40 -2.18 20.32
C LEU A 325 -28.31 -3.37 19.98
N ASP A 326 -28.12 -3.98 18.81
CA ASP A 326 -28.88 -5.17 18.41
C ASP A 326 -28.49 -6.43 19.23
N GLN A 327 -27.26 -6.52 19.73
CA GLN A 327 -26.83 -7.57 20.65
C GLN A 327 -27.51 -7.48 22.03
N TYR A 328 -27.96 -6.29 22.45
CA TYR A 328 -28.75 -6.10 23.66
C TYR A 328 -30.24 -6.38 23.47
N LYS A 329 -30.72 -6.56 22.24
CA LYS A 329 -32.07 -7.07 22.03
C LYS A 329 -32.11 -8.52 22.50
N PRO A 330 -33.01 -8.88 23.43
CA PRO A 330 -33.15 -10.29 23.82
C PRO A 330 -33.39 -11.07 22.53
N MET A 331 -32.63 -12.16 22.35
CA MET A 331 -32.86 -13.05 21.22
C MET A 331 -34.36 -13.34 21.15
N PRO A 332 -35.00 -13.22 19.97
CA PRO A 332 -36.36 -13.61 19.84
C PRO A 332 -36.39 -15.06 20.36
N LYS A 333 -37.19 -15.29 21.39
CA LYS A 333 -37.39 -16.64 21.91
C LYS A 333 -37.68 -17.48 20.69
N LEU A 334 -36.75 -18.36 20.32
CA LEU A 334 -37.09 -19.43 19.38
C LEU A 334 -38.40 -19.98 19.88
N ALA A 335 -39.43 -19.93 19.06
CA ALA A 335 -40.75 -20.53 19.34
C ALA A 335 -40.61 -22.05 19.26
N VAL A 336 -39.63 -22.60 19.94
CA VAL A 336 -39.57 -23.98 20.37
C VAL A 336 -40.49 -23.98 21.56
N ASN A 337 -41.57 -24.78 21.50
CA ASN A 337 -42.46 -25.03 22.61
C ASN A 337 -41.62 -25.49 23.80
N MET A 338 -41.08 -24.50 24.57
CA MET A 338 -40.23 -24.78 25.74
C MET A 338 -40.96 -25.56 26.81
N GLU A 339 -42.31 -25.53 26.79
CA GLU A 339 -43.11 -26.39 27.66
C GLU A 339 -42.98 -27.89 27.34
N ASP A 340 -42.88 -28.25 26.05
CA ASP A 340 -42.70 -29.65 25.67
C ASP A 340 -41.26 -30.14 25.83
N GLU A 341 -40.28 -29.30 25.61
CA GLU A 341 -38.86 -29.64 25.87
C GLU A 341 -38.53 -29.64 27.37
N ALA A 342 -39.08 -28.70 28.15
CA ALA A 342 -38.93 -28.73 29.60
C ALA A 342 -39.62 -29.97 30.23
N LYS A 343 -40.79 -30.37 29.74
CA LYS A 343 -41.45 -31.61 30.16
C LYS A 343 -40.64 -32.84 29.76
N LYS A 344 -40.06 -32.90 28.57
CA LYS A 344 -39.13 -33.96 28.14
C LYS A 344 -37.83 -33.99 28.92
N ALA A 345 -37.27 -32.84 29.31
CA ALA A 345 -36.04 -32.74 30.10
C ALA A 345 -36.27 -33.16 31.58
N VAL A 346 -37.44 -32.81 32.13
CA VAL A 346 -37.84 -33.25 33.48
C VAL A 346 -38.12 -34.75 33.51
N SER A 347 -38.84 -35.30 32.51
CA SER A 347 -39.06 -36.73 32.36
C SER A 347 -37.75 -37.52 32.23
N ARG A 348 -36.82 -37.06 31.41
CA ARG A 348 -35.48 -37.68 31.28
C ARG A 348 -34.66 -37.63 32.57
N ARG A 349 -34.77 -36.55 33.37
CA ARG A 349 -34.08 -36.47 34.67
C ARG A 349 -34.66 -37.41 35.72
N THR A 350 -35.98 -37.60 35.73
CA THR A 350 -36.63 -38.56 36.62
C THR A 350 -36.27 -40.01 36.26
N ASP A 351 -36.30 -40.34 34.96
CA ASP A 351 -35.92 -41.67 34.50
C ASP A 351 -34.44 -42.00 34.82
N VAL A 352 -33.53 -41.06 34.64
CA VAL A 352 -32.09 -41.23 34.99
C VAL A 352 -31.88 -41.33 36.50
N GLN A 353 -32.65 -40.58 37.33
CA GLN A 353 -32.57 -40.68 38.77
C GLN A 353 -33.12 -42.01 39.30
N GLU A 354 -34.22 -42.52 38.72
CA GLU A 354 -34.76 -43.83 39.07
C GLU A 354 -33.82 -44.97 38.67
N ASP A 355 -33.19 -44.87 37.47
CA ASP A 355 -32.21 -45.85 37.00
C ASP A 355 -30.94 -45.88 37.86
N VAL A 356 -30.44 -44.70 38.28
CA VAL A 356 -29.31 -44.59 39.21
C VAL A 356 -29.66 -45.14 40.59
N LEU A 357 -30.84 -44.83 41.10
CA LEU A 357 -31.31 -45.36 42.39
C LEU A 357 -31.52 -46.89 42.33
N ALA A 358 -32.08 -47.41 41.24
CA ALA A 358 -32.22 -48.85 41.02
C ALA A 358 -30.85 -49.55 40.94
N THR A 359 -29.88 -48.93 40.29
CA THR A 359 -28.49 -49.42 40.19
C THR A 359 -27.79 -49.40 41.55
N LEU A 360 -27.94 -48.34 42.34
CA LEU A 360 -27.35 -48.24 43.69
C LEU A 360 -27.96 -49.26 44.68
N ARG A 361 -29.27 -49.53 44.57
CA ARG A 361 -29.90 -50.58 45.34
C ARG A 361 -29.41 -52.01 44.97
N ARG A 362 -29.15 -52.21 43.65
CA ARG A 362 -28.67 -53.52 43.14
C ARG A 362 -27.22 -53.79 43.55
N ILE A 363 -26.40 -52.80 43.78
CA ILE A 363 -25.02 -52.94 44.24
C ILE A 363 -24.85 -52.76 45.75
N GLY A 364 -25.97 -52.72 46.52
CA GLY A 364 -25.96 -52.69 47.98
C GLY A 364 -25.37 -51.42 48.60
N LYS A 365 -25.42 -50.28 47.88
CA LYS A 365 -24.94 -48.97 48.33
C LYS A 365 -26.07 -48.00 48.75
N LEU A 366 -27.32 -48.52 48.82
CA LEU A 366 -28.49 -47.84 49.37
C LEU A 366 -29.37 -48.84 50.10
#